data_5f94aeb404453034e98e5a1e3f2d7394
#
_entry.id   5f94aeb404453034e98e5a1e3f2d7394
#
_cell.length_a   1.000
_cell.length_b   1.000
_cell.length_c   1.000
_cell.angle_alpha   90.00
_cell.angle_beta   90.00
_cell.angle_gamma   90.00
#
_symmetry.space_group_name_H-M   'P 1'
#
loop_
_entity.id
_entity.type
_entity.pdbx_description
1 polymer ?
#
loop_
_entity_poly.entity_id
_entity_poly.type
_entity_poly.pdbx_seq_one_letter_code
_entity_poly.pdbx_strand_id
1 'polypeptide(L)'
;MKLWHKIFIGTLLLVMLAVDGTSFLLLSQSQNMLFQQEQKRAASEHSLVAAAVQNTVTVTRLQQNKTLLSEEDTYAVVEKVLDSQKKRGAGVSLYRAGKRISTTGVMEEAQELDVVKAVTAEAPQLKFITQDARSCLLVGSQISMEKVDYILVTMTDTTDLSVLRREQLRYVRTLSLVLSLVVAGLLLVMVWWLMRPLQKVNYAMRRIAQGDYQKRLQIAGHSELAELARNVNRMADSIETNVDSLEQVADNQKTFIANLAHEMKTPLTSILGFADILRVKKVVTEAERREYAGVIVEETKRLRSLSGKLMELITVGNTQLDFQRISLPDLVREVEISLQPSLALREMNLRCVVPDVEVRVDKELFKSLLYNLADNAMKASKAGQTVEFLGGLAPDGHLVLIVSDSGMGIPQKEIAKIVQPFYMLDKVRSRKAGGAGLGLALCVEIARLHGIRLTIESELGKGTQVYLTFDGEAEA
;
A
#
# COMPACT_ATOMS: atom_id res chain seq x y z
N MET A 1 -4.73 21.58 0.49
CA MET A 1 -5.38 20.96 -0.70
C MET A 1 -5.15 19.46 -0.67
N LYS A 2 -6.18 18.64 -0.89
CA LYS A 2 -6.06 17.17 -0.99
C LYS A 2 -5.29 16.81 -2.27
N LEU A 3 -4.61 15.66 -2.30
CA LEU A 3 -3.77 15.21 -3.43
C LEU A 3 -4.52 15.23 -4.77
N TRP A 4 -5.77 14.80 -4.78
CA TRP A 4 -6.58 14.76 -6.00
C TRP A 4 -6.82 16.13 -6.64
N HIS A 5 -6.94 17.21 -5.82
CA HIS A 5 -7.05 18.58 -6.36
C HIS A 5 -5.75 19.01 -7.06
N LYS A 6 -4.59 18.65 -6.51
CA LYS A 6 -3.30 18.96 -7.12
C LYS A 6 -3.13 18.24 -8.47
N ILE A 7 -3.50 16.97 -8.52
CA ILE A 7 -3.45 16.18 -9.76
C ILE A 7 -4.42 16.76 -10.79
N PHE A 8 -5.68 17.00 -10.41
CA PHE A 8 -6.70 17.55 -11.30
C PHE A 8 -6.28 18.90 -11.87
N ILE A 9 -5.85 19.85 -11.04
CA ILE A 9 -5.42 21.18 -11.49
C ILE A 9 -4.18 21.09 -12.38
N GLY A 10 -3.20 20.28 -12.00
CA GLY A 10 -1.97 20.12 -12.79
C GLY A 10 -2.22 19.50 -14.16
N THR A 11 -3.03 18.46 -14.24
CA THR A 11 -3.39 17.81 -15.52
C THR A 11 -4.28 18.72 -16.37
N LEU A 12 -5.24 19.43 -15.78
CA LEU A 12 -6.10 20.38 -16.48
C LEU A 12 -5.29 21.52 -17.09
N LEU A 13 -4.38 22.13 -16.33
CA LEU A 13 -3.50 23.19 -16.80
C LEU A 13 -2.63 22.73 -17.97
N LEU A 14 -2.06 21.54 -17.89
CA LEU A 14 -1.22 20.98 -18.93
C LEU A 14 -2.01 20.72 -20.22
N VAL A 15 -3.22 20.17 -20.11
CA VAL A 15 -4.08 19.91 -21.26
C VAL A 15 -4.57 21.21 -21.89
N MET A 16 -5.00 22.21 -21.08
CA MET A 16 -5.40 23.52 -21.60
C MET A 16 -4.27 24.20 -22.36
N LEU A 17 -3.06 24.19 -21.81
CA LEU A 17 -1.89 24.76 -22.46
C LEU A 17 -1.55 24.05 -23.78
N ALA A 18 -1.71 22.73 -23.83
CA ALA A 18 -1.49 21.96 -25.05
C ALA A 18 -2.57 22.27 -26.12
N VAL A 19 -3.85 22.31 -25.75
CA VAL A 19 -4.97 22.60 -26.66
C VAL A 19 -4.91 24.04 -27.18
N ASP A 20 -4.72 25.00 -26.29
CA ASP A 20 -4.65 26.42 -26.70
C ASP A 20 -3.38 26.71 -27.49
N GLY A 21 -2.24 26.13 -27.12
CA GLY A 21 -0.99 26.24 -27.84
C GLY A 21 -1.05 25.66 -29.26
N THR A 22 -1.60 24.45 -29.41
CA THR A 22 -1.77 23.84 -30.76
C THR A 22 -2.79 24.61 -31.58
N SER A 23 -3.89 25.06 -31.01
CA SER A 23 -4.88 25.90 -31.70
C SER A 23 -4.29 27.20 -32.17
N PHE A 24 -3.49 27.88 -31.35
CA PHE A 24 -2.80 29.10 -31.69
C PHE A 24 -1.79 28.88 -32.85
N LEU A 25 -0.99 27.83 -32.79
CA LEU A 25 -0.01 27.49 -33.83
C LEU A 25 -0.69 27.21 -35.19
N LEU A 26 -1.73 26.37 -35.19
CA LEU A 26 -2.50 26.04 -36.37
C LEU A 26 -3.16 27.28 -36.99
N LEU A 27 -3.76 28.13 -36.15
CA LEU A 27 -4.39 29.37 -36.58
C LEU A 27 -3.35 30.33 -37.20
N SER A 28 -2.21 30.52 -36.56
CA SER A 28 -1.12 31.36 -37.04
C SER A 28 -0.57 30.85 -38.37
N GLN A 29 -0.37 29.55 -38.50
CA GLN A 29 0.09 28.93 -39.75
C GLN A 29 -0.94 29.09 -40.86
N SER A 30 -2.23 28.86 -40.59
CA SER A 30 -3.32 29.05 -41.57
C SER A 30 -3.40 30.51 -42.05
N GLN A 31 -3.31 31.46 -41.09
CA GLN A 31 -3.32 32.90 -41.45
C GLN A 31 -2.12 33.30 -42.28
N ASN A 32 -0.93 32.83 -41.98
CA ASN A 32 0.27 33.09 -42.74
C ASN A 32 0.15 32.54 -44.18
N MET A 33 -0.40 31.34 -44.33
CA MET A 33 -0.61 30.71 -45.61
C MET A 33 -1.61 31.51 -46.47
N LEU A 34 -2.74 31.90 -45.93
CA LEU A 34 -3.73 32.73 -46.60
C LEU A 34 -3.15 34.10 -47.02
N PHE A 35 -2.39 34.72 -46.12
CA PHE A 35 -1.72 36.00 -46.40
C PHE A 35 -0.72 35.87 -47.57
N GLN A 36 0.11 34.85 -47.56
CA GLN A 36 1.06 34.57 -48.67
C GLN A 36 0.35 34.28 -50.00
N GLN A 37 -0.77 33.55 -49.95
CA GLN A 37 -1.58 33.24 -51.10
C GLN A 37 -2.16 34.53 -51.74
N GLU A 38 -2.73 35.42 -50.91
CA GLU A 38 -3.24 36.71 -51.39
C GLU A 38 -2.13 37.62 -51.92
N GLN A 39 -0.97 37.66 -51.28
CA GLN A 39 0.19 38.39 -51.84
C GLN A 39 0.60 37.90 -53.24
N LYS A 40 0.68 36.57 -53.41
CA LYS A 40 1.00 35.99 -54.74
C LYS A 40 -0.07 36.29 -55.78
N ARG A 41 -1.36 36.21 -55.35
CA ARG A 41 -2.49 36.55 -56.23
C ARG A 41 -2.45 38.01 -56.67
N ALA A 42 -2.32 38.93 -55.69
CA ALA A 42 -2.24 40.35 -55.98
C ALA A 42 -1.02 40.73 -56.88
N ALA A 43 0.14 40.11 -56.63
CA ALA A 43 1.31 40.29 -57.47
C ALA A 43 1.11 39.76 -58.87
N SER A 44 0.41 38.62 -59.05
CA SER A 44 0.06 38.06 -60.40
C SER A 44 -0.96 38.95 -61.15
N GLU A 45 -2.01 39.42 -60.45
CA GLU A 45 -2.98 40.36 -61.00
C GLU A 45 -2.31 41.67 -61.42
N HIS A 46 -1.41 42.20 -60.57
CA HIS A 46 -0.62 43.38 -60.88
C HIS A 46 0.21 43.18 -62.12
N SER A 47 0.93 42.08 -62.30
CA SER A 47 1.75 41.80 -63.51
C SER A 47 0.92 41.66 -64.75
N LEU A 48 -0.30 41.11 -64.70
CA LEU A 48 -1.24 41.06 -65.81
C LEU A 48 -1.70 42.46 -66.22
N VAL A 49 -2.01 43.34 -65.23
CA VAL A 49 -2.37 44.73 -65.57
C VAL A 49 -1.20 45.48 -66.19
N ALA A 50 0.00 45.35 -65.65
CA ALA A 50 1.23 45.93 -66.14
C ALA A 50 1.48 45.53 -67.64
N ALA A 51 1.40 44.22 -67.87
CA ALA A 51 1.56 43.68 -69.20
C ALA A 51 0.43 44.19 -70.19
N ALA A 52 -0.81 44.28 -69.73
CA ALA A 52 -1.92 44.78 -70.47
C ALA A 52 -1.69 46.27 -70.89
N VAL A 53 -1.24 47.09 -69.95
CA VAL A 53 -0.91 48.51 -70.25
C VAL A 53 0.21 48.60 -71.27
N GLN A 54 1.33 47.91 -71.05
CA GLN A 54 2.48 47.94 -72.00
C GLN A 54 2.14 47.42 -73.36
N ASN A 55 1.42 46.28 -73.41
CA ASN A 55 1.01 45.69 -74.70
C ASN A 55 0.05 46.62 -75.44
N THR A 56 -0.95 47.21 -74.77
CA THR A 56 -1.90 48.09 -75.47
C THR A 56 -1.20 49.32 -76.02
N VAL A 57 -0.28 49.95 -75.28
CA VAL A 57 0.53 51.06 -75.72
C VAL A 57 1.37 50.64 -77.01
N THR A 58 2.00 49.47 -76.94
CA THR A 58 2.80 48.94 -78.05
C THR A 58 1.94 48.64 -79.26
N VAL A 59 0.79 47.99 -79.08
CA VAL A 59 -0.12 47.72 -80.22
C VAL A 59 -0.66 48.99 -80.85
N THR A 60 -1.08 49.97 -80.04
CA THR A 60 -1.55 51.26 -80.59
C THR A 60 -0.48 52.01 -81.33
N ARG A 61 0.75 52.00 -80.90
CA ARG A 61 1.90 52.55 -81.59
C ARG A 61 2.08 51.92 -82.99
N LEU A 62 2.01 50.58 -83.05
CA LEU A 62 2.16 49.83 -84.27
C LEU A 62 1.00 50.12 -85.23
N GLN A 63 -0.22 50.18 -84.77
CA GLN A 63 -1.43 50.50 -85.54
C GLN A 63 -1.39 51.90 -86.11
N GLN A 64 -0.83 52.89 -85.40
CA GLN A 64 -0.67 54.27 -85.90
C GLN A 64 0.59 54.46 -86.77
N ASN A 65 1.38 53.40 -86.93
CA ASN A 65 2.60 53.44 -87.76
C ASN A 65 3.60 54.53 -87.25
N LYS A 66 3.65 54.81 -85.96
CA LYS A 66 4.50 55.81 -85.35
C LYS A 66 5.74 55.17 -84.74
N THR A 67 6.88 55.88 -84.79
CA THR A 67 8.10 55.44 -84.10
C THR A 67 8.00 55.55 -82.57
N LEU A 68 7.30 56.58 -82.10
CA LEU A 68 6.96 56.82 -80.69
C LEU A 68 5.57 57.46 -80.60
N LEU A 69 4.77 57.11 -79.61
CA LEU A 69 3.49 57.82 -79.33
C LEU A 69 3.81 59.14 -78.64
N SER A 70 2.95 60.16 -78.86
CA SER A 70 2.98 61.39 -78.07
C SER A 70 2.61 61.07 -76.61
N GLU A 71 2.99 61.92 -75.66
CA GLU A 71 2.57 61.74 -74.25
C GLU A 71 1.04 61.73 -74.07
N GLU A 72 0.34 62.61 -74.81
CA GLU A 72 -1.15 62.65 -74.80
C GLU A 72 -1.80 61.38 -75.31
N ASP A 73 -1.28 60.84 -76.43
CA ASP A 73 -1.76 59.56 -77.00
C ASP A 73 -1.49 58.38 -76.00
N THR A 74 -0.31 58.37 -75.39
CA THR A 74 0.06 57.35 -74.42
C THR A 74 -0.87 57.42 -73.20
N TYR A 75 -1.16 58.59 -72.68
CA TYR A 75 -2.11 58.74 -71.50
C TYR A 75 -3.53 58.33 -71.93
N ALA A 76 -4.04 58.67 -73.05
CA ALA A 76 -5.38 58.29 -73.53
C ALA A 76 -5.50 56.75 -73.68
N VAL A 77 -4.47 56.10 -74.16
CA VAL A 77 -4.43 54.62 -74.23
C VAL A 77 -4.40 54.01 -72.85
N VAL A 78 -3.55 54.49 -71.92
CA VAL A 78 -3.43 54.00 -70.60
C VAL A 78 -4.78 54.22 -69.87
N GLU A 79 -5.38 55.38 -69.94
CA GLU A 79 -6.67 55.68 -69.26
C GLU A 79 -7.75 54.68 -69.69
N LYS A 80 -7.80 54.31 -71.01
CA LYS A 80 -8.77 53.35 -71.56
C LYS A 80 -8.54 51.95 -70.96
N VAL A 81 -7.29 51.53 -70.78
CA VAL A 81 -6.96 50.28 -70.10
C VAL A 81 -7.32 50.32 -68.67
N LEU A 82 -6.98 51.40 -67.94
CA LEU A 82 -7.31 51.62 -66.54
C LEU A 82 -8.83 51.62 -66.29
N ASP A 83 -9.59 52.25 -67.12
CA ASP A 83 -11.08 52.25 -67.00
C ASP A 83 -11.69 50.86 -67.20
N SER A 84 -11.06 50.02 -68.05
CA SER A 84 -11.45 48.62 -68.18
C SER A 84 -11.23 47.84 -66.89
N GLN A 85 -10.20 48.15 -66.11
CA GLN A 85 -9.89 47.55 -64.79
C GLN A 85 -10.84 48.07 -63.68
N LYS A 86 -11.25 49.33 -63.73
CA LYS A 86 -12.28 49.87 -62.82
C LYS A 86 -13.57 49.07 -62.92
N LYS A 87 -14.02 48.65 -64.06
CA LYS A 87 -15.17 47.77 -64.30
C LYS A 87 -15.01 46.40 -63.65
N ARG A 88 -13.81 45.97 -63.33
CA ARG A 88 -13.47 44.71 -62.66
C ARG A 88 -13.27 44.91 -61.17
N GLY A 89 -13.44 46.13 -60.65
CA GLY A 89 -13.33 46.41 -59.15
C GLY A 89 -11.89 46.63 -58.68
N ALA A 90 -10.89 46.61 -59.59
CA ALA A 90 -9.54 46.89 -59.18
C ALA A 90 -9.23 48.40 -59.22
N GLY A 91 -8.64 48.91 -58.18
CA GLY A 91 -8.09 50.27 -58.17
C GLY A 91 -6.71 50.23 -58.81
N VAL A 92 -6.47 51.10 -59.82
CA VAL A 92 -5.18 51.19 -60.44
C VAL A 92 -4.79 52.65 -60.55
N SER A 93 -3.54 52.99 -60.20
CA SER A 93 -2.96 54.34 -60.25
C SER A 93 -1.66 54.32 -61.08
N LEU A 94 -1.42 55.31 -61.89
CA LEU A 94 -0.19 55.52 -62.63
C LEU A 94 0.52 56.77 -62.18
N TYR A 95 1.80 56.62 -61.82
CA TYR A 95 2.67 57.71 -61.40
C TYR A 95 3.84 57.94 -62.39
N ARG A 96 4.24 59.19 -62.52
CA ARG A 96 5.45 59.60 -63.23
C ARG A 96 6.18 60.66 -62.44
N ALA A 97 7.47 60.49 -62.21
CA ALA A 97 8.30 61.40 -61.42
C ALA A 97 7.63 61.76 -60.02
N GLY A 98 6.96 60.80 -59.42
CA GLY A 98 6.27 60.98 -58.10
C GLY A 98 4.92 61.68 -58.13
N LYS A 99 4.40 62.11 -59.30
CA LYS A 99 3.08 62.72 -59.46
C LYS A 99 2.10 61.66 -60.03
N ARG A 100 0.91 61.59 -59.46
CA ARG A 100 -0.16 60.74 -59.99
C ARG A 100 -0.74 61.29 -61.21
N ILE A 101 -0.69 60.57 -62.31
CA ILE A 101 -1.16 60.97 -63.60
C ILE A 101 -2.62 60.54 -63.85
N SER A 102 -2.92 59.31 -63.52
CA SER A 102 -4.27 58.76 -63.65
C SER A 102 -4.56 57.77 -62.53
N THR A 103 -5.82 57.66 -62.09
CA THR A 103 -6.27 56.70 -61.10
C THR A 103 -7.71 56.25 -61.35
N THR A 104 -7.97 54.98 -61.15
CA THR A 104 -9.35 54.44 -61.16
C THR A 104 -9.82 54.09 -59.71
N GLY A 105 -8.96 54.25 -58.70
CA GLY A 105 -9.22 53.88 -57.31
C GLY A 105 -9.74 55.09 -56.48
N VAL A 106 -10.30 54.76 -55.32
CA VAL A 106 -10.83 55.73 -54.33
C VAL A 106 -9.82 56.03 -53.24
N MET A 107 -8.56 55.62 -53.40
CA MET A 107 -7.55 55.71 -52.36
C MET A 107 -6.89 57.07 -52.25
N GLU A 108 -6.56 57.50 -51.05
CA GLU A 108 -5.81 58.73 -50.85
C GLU A 108 -4.40 58.61 -51.37
N GLU A 109 -3.95 59.63 -52.10
CA GLU A 109 -2.62 59.69 -52.76
C GLU A 109 -1.48 59.49 -51.72
N ALA A 110 -1.65 59.96 -50.51
CA ALA A 110 -0.68 59.84 -49.44
C ALA A 110 -0.29 58.41 -49.11
N GLN A 111 -1.22 57.44 -49.23
CA GLN A 111 -1.01 56.05 -48.94
C GLN A 111 -0.32 55.24 -50.05
N GLU A 112 -0.63 55.66 -51.34
CA GLU A 112 0.05 55.11 -52.51
C GLU A 112 1.49 55.64 -52.60
N LEU A 113 1.75 56.90 -52.20
CA LEU A 113 3.07 57.52 -52.25
C LEU A 113 4.15 56.75 -51.46
N ASP A 114 3.79 56.05 -50.36
CA ASP A 114 4.76 55.22 -49.64
C ASP A 114 5.21 54.02 -50.44
N VAL A 115 4.29 53.39 -51.19
CA VAL A 115 4.62 52.29 -52.11
C VAL A 115 5.43 52.82 -53.29
N VAL A 116 5.01 53.97 -53.86
CA VAL A 116 5.69 54.63 -54.97
C VAL A 116 7.15 54.96 -54.65
N LYS A 117 7.42 55.48 -53.47
CA LYS A 117 8.78 55.78 -52.98
C LYS A 117 9.63 54.56 -52.76
N ALA A 118 9.02 53.41 -52.40
CA ALA A 118 9.71 52.16 -52.12
C ALA A 118 9.96 51.31 -53.39
N VAL A 119 9.29 51.61 -54.51
CA VAL A 119 9.47 50.86 -55.74
C VAL A 119 10.88 50.98 -56.26
N THR A 120 11.51 49.86 -56.57
CA THR A 120 12.81 49.70 -57.19
C THR A 120 12.63 48.99 -58.56
N ALA A 121 13.62 49.11 -59.44
CA ALA A 121 13.54 48.51 -60.78
C ALA A 121 13.54 46.94 -60.73
N GLU A 122 13.97 46.34 -59.66
CA GLU A 122 14.21 44.89 -59.59
C GLU A 122 13.03 44.02 -59.06
N ALA A 123 12.09 44.59 -58.27
CA ALA A 123 11.00 43.81 -57.75
C ALA A 123 9.75 44.66 -57.41
N PRO A 124 8.54 44.09 -57.57
CA PRO A 124 7.34 44.76 -57.13
C PRO A 124 7.33 44.93 -55.63
N GLN A 125 6.90 46.10 -55.15
CA GLN A 125 6.74 46.39 -53.73
C GLN A 125 5.29 46.13 -53.32
N LEU A 126 5.12 45.42 -52.19
CA LEU A 126 3.81 45.11 -51.62
C LEU A 126 3.63 45.81 -50.29
N LYS A 127 2.49 46.49 -50.09
CA LYS A 127 2.15 47.11 -48.82
C LYS A 127 0.69 46.81 -48.45
N PHE A 128 0.48 46.34 -47.26
CA PHE A 128 -0.85 46.13 -46.72
C PHE A 128 -1.34 47.37 -45.94
N ILE A 129 -2.52 47.85 -46.26
CA ILE A 129 -3.11 49.06 -45.65
C ILE A 129 -4.49 48.72 -45.15
N THR A 130 -4.83 49.20 -43.94
CA THR A 130 -6.19 49.12 -43.41
C THR A 130 -6.68 50.52 -43.13
N GLN A 131 -7.79 50.90 -43.72
CA GLN A 131 -8.44 52.22 -43.58
C GLN A 131 -9.96 52.02 -43.48
N ASP A 132 -10.62 52.69 -42.48
CA ASP A 132 -12.08 52.70 -42.32
C ASP A 132 -12.77 51.35 -42.46
N ALA A 133 -12.20 50.31 -41.82
CA ALA A 133 -12.64 48.90 -41.86
C ALA A 133 -12.42 48.18 -43.21
N ARG A 134 -11.82 48.81 -44.20
CA ARG A 134 -11.38 48.17 -45.47
C ARG A 134 -9.90 47.80 -45.32
N SER A 135 -9.57 46.63 -45.75
CA SER A 135 -8.17 46.17 -45.84
C SER A 135 -7.82 46.02 -47.32
N CYS A 136 -6.74 46.66 -47.73
CA CYS A 136 -6.29 46.64 -49.13
C CYS A 136 -4.82 46.24 -49.21
N LEU A 137 -4.48 45.47 -50.25
CA LEU A 137 -3.10 45.15 -50.57
C LEU A 137 -2.70 45.97 -51.80
N LEU A 138 -1.71 46.85 -51.64
CA LEU A 138 -1.10 47.60 -52.68
C LEU A 138 0.11 46.85 -53.26
N VAL A 139 0.18 46.81 -54.59
CA VAL A 139 1.34 46.31 -55.33
C VAL A 139 1.80 47.39 -56.31
N GLY A 140 3.06 47.81 -56.17
CA GLY A 140 3.67 48.79 -57.02
C GLY A 140 4.87 48.23 -57.80
N SER A 141 4.99 48.52 -59.08
CA SER A 141 6.17 48.21 -59.89
C SER A 141 6.50 49.30 -60.87
N GLN A 142 7.75 49.34 -61.31
CA GLN A 142 8.18 50.19 -62.38
C GLN A 142 7.82 49.54 -63.75
N ILE A 143 7.23 50.31 -64.61
CA ILE A 143 6.93 49.91 -66.00
C ILE A 143 7.51 50.96 -66.98
N SER A 144 8.19 50.51 -68.02
CA SER A 144 8.74 51.42 -69.07
C SER A 144 7.84 51.40 -70.25
N MET A 145 7.41 52.56 -70.62
CA MET A 145 6.59 52.77 -71.89
C MET A 145 7.20 53.96 -72.66
N GLU A 146 7.36 53.80 -74.00
CA GLU A 146 7.88 54.83 -74.91
C GLU A 146 9.20 55.50 -74.39
N LYS A 147 10.11 54.70 -73.76
CA LYS A 147 11.37 55.14 -73.14
C LYS A 147 11.23 56.03 -71.90
N VAL A 148 10.04 56.07 -71.31
CA VAL A 148 9.75 56.81 -70.10
C VAL A 148 9.36 55.80 -69.04
N ASP A 149 9.85 55.97 -67.80
CA ASP A 149 9.56 55.13 -66.66
C ASP A 149 8.37 55.66 -65.89
N TYR A 150 7.43 54.76 -65.61
CA TYR A 150 6.25 55.01 -64.86
C TYR A 150 6.18 54.00 -63.68
N ILE A 151 5.49 54.37 -62.65
CA ILE A 151 5.19 53.45 -61.58
C ILE A 151 3.69 53.14 -61.63
N LEU A 152 3.38 51.86 -61.81
CA LEU A 152 2.02 51.35 -61.75
C LEU A 152 1.76 50.85 -60.31
N VAL A 153 0.66 51.27 -59.73
CA VAL A 153 0.19 50.77 -58.43
C VAL A 153 -1.19 50.17 -58.63
N THR A 154 -1.34 48.90 -58.24
CA THR A 154 -2.64 48.21 -58.20
C THR A 154 -3.10 48.04 -56.75
N MET A 155 -4.39 48.17 -56.51
CA MET A 155 -5.04 47.95 -55.25
C MET A 155 -5.97 46.76 -55.34
N THR A 156 -5.77 45.75 -54.48
CA THR A 156 -6.66 44.61 -54.33
C THR A 156 -7.39 44.75 -52.99
N ASP A 157 -8.71 44.72 -52.99
CA ASP A 157 -9.51 44.70 -51.76
C ASP A 157 -9.36 43.35 -51.08
N THR A 158 -8.92 43.36 -49.83
CA THR A 158 -8.72 42.17 -48.96
C THR A 158 -9.59 42.22 -47.73
N THR A 159 -10.66 43.02 -47.78
CA THR A 159 -11.60 43.20 -46.66
C THR A 159 -12.23 41.86 -46.26
N ASP A 160 -12.61 41.02 -47.23
CA ASP A 160 -13.16 39.69 -46.99
C ASP A 160 -12.17 38.79 -46.18
N LEU A 161 -10.87 38.92 -46.45
CA LEU A 161 -9.83 38.19 -45.71
C LEU A 161 -9.81 38.61 -44.24
N SER A 162 -9.99 39.91 -43.95
CA SER A 162 -10.04 40.44 -42.59
C SER A 162 -11.32 40.01 -41.82
N VAL A 163 -12.42 39.84 -42.55
CA VAL A 163 -13.69 39.32 -41.98
C VAL A 163 -13.54 37.82 -41.70
N LEU A 164 -13.08 37.04 -42.67
CA LEU A 164 -12.82 35.61 -42.49
C LEU A 164 -11.85 35.33 -41.32
N ARG A 165 -10.81 36.15 -41.17
CA ARG A 165 -9.88 36.07 -40.04
C ARG A 165 -10.59 36.22 -38.68
N ARG A 166 -11.50 37.21 -38.57
CA ARG A 166 -12.27 37.45 -37.34
C ARG A 166 -13.24 36.31 -37.02
N GLU A 167 -13.86 35.76 -38.04
CA GLU A 167 -14.76 34.62 -37.92
C GLU A 167 -14.00 33.35 -37.54
N GLN A 168 -12.87 33.06 -38.16
CA GLN A 168 -12.00 31.94 -37.79
C GLN A 168 -11.52 32.07 -36.33
N LEU A 169 -11.07 33.24 -35.91
CA LEU A 169 -10.67 33.51 -34.53
C LEU A 169 -11.81 33.25 -33.54
N ARG A 170 -13.04 33.71 -33.85
CA ARG A 170 -14.22 33.48 -33.02
C ARG A 170 -14.55 31.99 -32.94
N TYR A 171 -14.56 31.31 -34.08
CA TYR A 171 -14.86 29.88 -34.14
C TYR A 171 -13.84 29.04 -33.39
N VAL A 172 -12.55 29.23 -33.62
CA VAL A 172 -11.48 28.53 -32.91
C VAL A 172 -11.58 28.76 -31.37
N ARG A 173 -11.81 30.02 -30.96
CA ARG A 173 -11.94 30.38 -29.54
C ARG A 173 -13.14 29.72 -28.89
N THR A 174 -14.30 29.67 -29.55
CA THR A 174 -15.50 29.00 -29.02
C THR A 174 -15.30 27.48 -28.95
N LEU A 175 -14.70 26.89 -29.98
CA LEU A 175 -14.41 25.47 -30.03
C LEU A 175 -13.40 25.06 -28.95
N SER A 176 -12.31 25.83 -28.77
CA SER A 176 -11.31 25.61 -27.73
C SER A 176 -11.94 25.67 -26.34
N LEU A 177 -12.82 26.64 -26.09
CA LEU A 177 -13.51 26.78 -24.81
C LEU A 177 -14.45 25.59 -24.51
N VAL A 178 -15.22 25.15 -25.50
CA VAL A 178 -16.10 23.97 -25.37
C VAL A 178 -15.28 22.71 -25.13
N LEU A 179 -14.22 22.51 -25.91
CA LEU A 179 -13.33 21.35 -25.76
C LEU A 179 -12.67 21.32 -24.37
N SER A 180 -12.20 22.47 -23.89
CA SER A 180 -11.60 22.61 -22.57
C SER A 180 -12.59 22.25 -21.44
N LEU A 181 -13.86 22.67 -21.57
CA LEU A 181 -14.93 22.32 -20.63
C LEU A 181 -15.23 20.82 -20.62
N VAL A 182 -15.30 20.19 -21.80
CA VAL A 182 -15.53 18.75 -21.93
C VAL A 182 -14.37 17.96 -21.32
N VAL A 183 -13.14 18.33 -21.63
CA VAL A 183 -11.93 17.70 -21.09
C VAL A 183 -11.87 17.87 -19.56
N ALA A 184 -12.18 19.06 -19.05
CA ALA A 184 -12.23 19.30 -17.60
C ALA A 184 -13.27 18.40 -16.92
N GLY A 185 -14.46 18.24 -17.50
CA GLY A 185 -15.50 17.34 -16.99
C GLY A 185 -15.05 15.87 -16.99
N LEU A 186 -14.46 15.39 -18.06
CA LEU A 186 -13.94 14.03 -18.17
C LEU A 186 -12.81 13.76 -17.16
N LEU A 187 -11.86 14.70 -17.03
CA LEU A 187 -10.79 14.61 -16.04
C LEU A 187 -11.30 14.57 -14.63
N LEU A 188 -12.32 15.37 -14.30
CA LEU A 188 -12.92 15.39 -12.97
C LEU A 188 -13.56 14.04 -12.63
N VAL A 189 -14.34 13.48 -13.56
CA VAL A 189 -14.96 12.15 -13.41
C VAL A 189 -13.88 11.07 -13.27
N MET A 190 -12.86 11.09 -14.11
CA MET A 190 -11.76 10.12 -14.09
C MET A 190 -10.98 10.16 -12.76
N VAL A 191 -10.59 11.35 -12.30
CA VAL A 191 -9.87 11.52 -11.02
C VAL A 191 -10.74 11.09 -9.85
N TRP A 192 -12.04 11.45 -9.85
CA TRP A 192 -12.97 11.01 -8.81
C TRP A 192 -13.10 9.48 -8.77
N TRP A 193 -13.26 8.84 -9.93
CA TRP A 193 -13.37 7.38 -10.04
C TRP A 193 -12.10 6.68 -9.55
N LEU A 194 -10.92 7.18 -9.91
CA LEU A 194 -9.63 6.60 -9.51
C LEU A 194 -9.32 6.80 -8.02
N MET A 195 -9.79 7.91 -7.42
CA MET A 195 -9.52 8.23 -6.01
C MET A 195 -10.47 7.56 -5.02
N ARG A 196 -11.64 7.13 -5.47
CA ARG A 196 -12.66 6.51 -4.61
C ARG A 196 -12.17 5.24 -3.91
N PRO A 197 -11.50 4.28 -4.57
CA PRO A 197 -10.96 3.09 -3.91
C PRO A 197 -9.85 3.43 -2.90
N LEU A 198 -8.99 4.39 -3.21
CA LEU A 198 -7.91 4.82 -2.31
C LEU A 198 -8.44 5.41 -0.99
N GLN A 199 -9.55 6.13 -1.05
CA GLN A 199 -10.23 6.65 0.15
C GLN A 199 -10.78 5.51 1.03
N LYS A 200 -11.30 4.43 0.41
CA LYS A 200 -11.75 3.23 1.14
C LYS A 200 -10.60 2.56 1.88
N VAL A 201 -9.44 2.41 1.23
CA VAL A 201 -8.23 1.86 1.86
C VAL A 201 -7.80 2.71 3.04
N ASN A 202 -7.70 4.03 2.87
CA ASN A 202 -7.31 4.94 3.95
C ASN A 202 -8.30 4.91 5.14
N TYR A 203 -9.60 4.82 4.87
CA TYR A 203 -10.61 4.68 5.90
C TYR A 203 -10.45 3.38 6.69
N ALA A 204 -10.27 2.24 6.00
CA ALA A 204 -10.08 0.95 6.66
C ALA A 204 -8.79 0.94 7.52
N MET A 205 -7.68 1.47 6.98
CA MET A 205 -6.42 1.58 7.73
C MET A 205 -6.60 2.40 9.02
N ARG A 206 -7.37 3.48 8.99
CA ARG A 206 -7.67 4.26 10.20
C ARG A 206 -8.50 3.49 11.21
N ARG A 207 -9.46 2.68 10.76
CA ARG A 207 -10.26 1.83 11.64
C ARG A 207 -9.39 0.76 12.31
N ILE A 208 -8.52 0.09 11.54
CA ILE A 208 -7.56 -0.89 12.06
C ILE A 208 -6.64 -0.24 13.10
N ALA A 209 -6.12 0.96 12.82
CA ALA A 209 -5.29 1.71 13.77
C ALA A 209 -6.02 2.13 15.06
N GLN A 210 -7.36 2.17 15.06
CA GLN A 210 -8.22 2.45 16.21
C GLN A 210 -8.67 1.18 16.96
N GLY A 211 -8.16 0.00 16.56
CA GLY A 211 -8.47 -1.27 17.21
C GLY A 211 -9.60 -2.09 16.56
N ASP A 212 -10.19 -1.62 15.45
CA ASP A 212 -11.21 -2.39 14.72
C ASP A 212 -10.51 -3.30 13.68
N TYR A 213 -9.94 -4.39 14.17
CA TYR A 213 -9.17 -5.33 13.35
C TYR A 213 -10.04 -6.24 12.47
N GLN A 214 -11.36 -6.35 12.75
CA GLN A 214 -12.28 -7.21 12.00
C GLN A 214 -12.69 -6.60 10.65
N LYS A 215 -12.42 -5.31 10.45
CA LYS A 215 -12.77 -4.63 9.20
C LYS A 215 -11.91 -5.15 8.05
N ARG A 216 -12.58 -5.60 6.96
CA ARG A 216 -11.90 -6.07 5.74
C ARG A 216 -12.27 -5.20 4.56
N LEU A 217 -11.28 -4.99 3.68
CA LEU A 217 -11.43 -4.30 2.41
C LEU A 217 -11.89 -5.28 1.33
N GLN A 218 -12.99 -4.95 0.68
CA GLN A 218 -13.48 -5.68 -0.49
C GLN A 218 -13.22 -4.82 -1.73
N ILE A 219 -12.08 -5.03 -2.38
CA ILE A 219 -11.75 -4.44 -3.67
C ILE A 219 -11.53 -5.60 -4.64
N ALA A 220 -12.48 -5.75 -5.56
CA ALA A 220 -12.43 -6.79 -6.58
C ALA A 220 -11.46 -6.42 -7.71
N GLY A 221 -10.83 -7.42 -8.32
CA GLY A 221 -9.98 -7.26 -9.49
C GLY A 221 -8.51 -7.61 -9.27
N HIS A 222 -7.69 -7.36 -10.31
CA HIS A 222 -6.26 -7.65 -10.35
C HIS A 222 -5.41 -6.36 -10.41
N SER A 223 -5.98 -5.21 -10.07
CA SER A 223 -5.27 -3.94 -10.03
C SER A 223 -4.34 -3.85 -8.82
N GLU A 224 -3.38 -2.93 -8.87
CA GLU A 224 -2.47 -2.61 -7.77
C GLU A 224 -3.24 -2.21 -6.49
N LEU A 225 -4.41 -1.60 -6.64
CA LEU A 225 -5.30 -1.26 -5.52
C LEU A 225 -5.95 -2.49 -4.89
N ALA A 226 -6.26 -3.51 -5.68
CA ALA A 226 -6.76 -4.79 -5.16
C ALA A 226 -5.64 -5.57 -4.44
N GLU A 227 -4.41 -5.50 -4.94
CA GLU A 227 -3.24 -6.06 -4.27
C GLU A 227 -2.97 -5.35 -2.94
N LEU A 228 -2.99 -4.01 -2.93
CA LEU A 228 -2.86 -3.22 -1.72
C LEU A 228 -3.95 -3.59 -0.68
N ALA A 229 -5.19 -3.77 -1.12
CA ALA A 229 -6.29 -4.19 -0.25
C ALA A 229 -6.04 -5.58 0.36
N ARG A 230 -5.54 -6.54 -0.42
CA ARG A 230 -5.15 -7.88 0.09
C ARG A 230 -4.03 -7.79 1.12
N ASN A 231 -3.02 -6.96 0.88
CA ASN A 231 -1.90 -6.77 1.81
C ASN A 231 -2.36 -6.13 3.13
N VAL A 232 -3.25 -5.12 3.06
CA VAL A 232 -3.87 -4.51 4.25
C VAL A 232 -4.71 -5.53 5.03
N ASN A 233 -5.48 -6.39 4.35
CA ASN A 233 -6.26 -7.43 5.01
C ASN A 233 -5.35 -8.46 5.70
N ARG A 234 -4.28 -8.94 5.05
CA ARG A 234 -3.30 -9.85 5.69
C ARG A 234 -2.65 -9.23 6.92
N MET A 235 -2.32 -7.94 6.85
CA MET A 235 -1.80 -7.21 8.01
C MET A 235 -2.83 -7.16 9.14
N ALA A 236 -4.10 -6.90 8.83
CA ALA A 236 -5.18 -6.91 9.83
C ALA A 236 -5.36 -8.29 10.46
N ASP A 237 -5.34 -9.39 9.64
CA ASP A 237 -5.39 -10.77 10.13
C ASP A 237 -4.24 -11.07 11.10
N SER A 238 -3.01 -10.68 10.73
CA SER A 238 -1.84 -10.86 11.59
C SER A 238 -1.95 -10.09 12.91
N ILE A 239 -2.42 -8.85 12.87
CA ILE A 239 -2.61 -8.03 14.08
C ILE A 239 -3.68 -8.63 14.97
N GLU A 240 -4.85 -9.02 14.41
CA GLU A 240 -5.95 -9.65 15.14
C GLU A 240 -5.46 -10.92 15.87
N THR A 241 -4.79 -11.82 15.14
CA THR A 241 -4.22 -13.05 15.73
C THR A 241 -3.23 -12.76 16.85
N ASN A 242 -2.36 -11.76 16.66
CA ASN A 242 -1.38 -11.40 17.70
C ASN A 242 -2.04 -10.78 18.91
N VAL A 243 -3.06 -9.93 18.74
CA VAL A 243 -3.81 -9.32 19.85
C VAL A 243 -4.54 -10.39 20.64
N ASP A 244 -5.26 -11.29 19.96
CA ASP A 244 -5.96 -12.41 20.61
C ASP A 244 -4.99 -13.30 21.40
N SER A 245 -3.81 -13.59 20.84
CA SER A 245 -2.76 -14.36 21.51
C SER A 245 -2.24 -13.63 22.75
N LEU A 246 -2.01 -12.32 22.66
CA LEU A 246 -1.55 -11.51 23.79
C LEU A 246 -2.62 -11.41 24.91
N GLU A 247 -3.89 -11.26 24.54
CA GLU A 247 -5.00 -11.27 25.50
C GLU A 247 -5.08 -12.62 26.22
N GLN A 248 -4.95 -13.73 25.49
CA GLN A 248 -4.94 -15.06 26.08
C GLN A 248 -3.76 -15.25 27.04
N VAL A 249 -2.56 -14.80 26.68
CA VAL A 249 -1.39 -14.84 27.58
C VAL A 249 -1.64 -13.99 28.83
N ALA A 250 -2.18 -12.77 28.66
CA ALA A 250 -2.49 -11.89 29.81
C ALA A 250 -3.53 -12.49 30.75
N ASP A 251 -4.58 -13.12 30.24
CA ASP A 251 -5.60 -13.77 31.06
C ASP A 251 -5.08 -15.03 31.74
N ASN A 252 -4.25 -15.82 31.08
CA ASN A 252 -3.55 -16.95 31.69
C ASN A 252 -2.65 -16.46 32.83
N GLN A 253 -1.91 -15.36 32.63
CA GLN A 253 -1.04 -14.77 33.66
C GLN A 253 -1.84 -14.24 34.86
N LYS A 254 -2.97 -13.56 34.65
CA LYS A 254 -3.87 -13.11 35.74
C LYS A 254 -4.39 -14.29 36.54
N THR A 255 -4.86 -15.34 35.88
CA THR A 255 -5.35 -16.56 36.48
C THR A 255 -4.26 -17.24 37.29
N PHE A 256 -3.04 -17.33 36.77
CA PHE A 256 -1.88 -17.85 37.45
C PHE A 256 -1.59 -17.09 38.76
N ILE A 257 -1.52 -15.74 38.72
CA ILE A 257 -1.26 -14.90 39.88
C ILE A 257 -2.37 -15.03 40.94
N ALA A 258 -3.63 -15.06 40.48
CA ALA A 258 -4.77 -15.22 41.42
C ALA A 258 -4.73 -16.58 42.12
N ASN A 259 -4.43 -17.66 41.40
CA ASN A 259 -4.30 -18.99 41.99
C ASN A 259 -3.11 -19.09 42.94
N LEU A 260 -1.96 -18.50 42.60
CA LEU A 260 -0.79 -18.43 43.45
C LEU A 260 -1.11 -17.71 44.79
N ALA A 261 -1.73 -16.51 44.66
CA ALA A 261 -2.11 -15.75 45.88
C ALA A 261 -3.05 -16.55 46.77
N HIS A 262 -4.00 -17.29 46.20
CA HIS A 262 -4.93 -18.13 46.96
C HIS A 262 -4.22 -19.32 47.66
N GLU A 263 -3.36 -20.05 46.94
CA GLU A 263 -2.63 -21.20 47.45
C GLU A 263 -1.54 -20.80 48.50
N MET A 264 -1.04 -19.55 48.46
CA MET A 264 -0.16 -19.00 49.52
C MET A 264 -0.94 -18.48 50.72
N LYS A 265 -2.11 -17.84 50.53
CA LYS A 265 -2.89 -17.26 51.61
C LYS A 265 -3.37 -18.31 52.62
N THR A 266 -3.82 -19.45 52.13
CA THR A 266 -4.37 -20.52 52.98
C THR A 266 -3.38 -21.03 54.04
N PRO A 267 -2.16 -21.54 53.67
CA PRO A 267 -1.18 -22.00 54.67
C PRO A 267 -0.69 -20.86 55.56
N LEU A 268 -0.52 -19.65 55.00
CA LEU A 268 -0.07 -18.49 55.81
C LEU A 268 -1.10 -18.12 56.88
N THR A 269 -2.40 -18.17 56.56
CA THR A 269 -3.48 -17.92 57.53
C THR A 269 -3.52 -19.00 58.62
N SER A 270 -3.28 -20.26 58.24
CA SER A 270 -3.21 -21.37 59.20
C SER A 270 -2.02 -21.22 60.16
N ILE A 271 -0.81 -20.94 59.61
CA ILE A 271 0.40 -20.69 60.40
C ILE A 271 0.16 -19.57 61.41
N LEU A 272 -0.35 -18.41 60.91
CA LEU A 272 -0.60 -17.23 61.75
C LEU A 272 -1.64 -17.53 62.83
N GLY A 273 -2.74 -18.22 62.47
CA GLY A 273 -3.80 -18.58 63.42
C GLY A 273 -3.32 -19.48 64.58
N PHE A 274 -2.58 -20.53 64.23
CA PHE A 274 -2.05 -21.43 65.27
C PHE A 274 -0.92 -20.78 66.10
N ALA A 275 -0.09 -19.93 65.49
CA ALA A 275 0.90 -19.14 66.20
C ALA A 275 0.26 -18.13 67.12
N ASP A 276 -0.83 -17.45 66.79
CA ASP A 276 -1.59 -16.54 67.63
C ASP A 276 -2.27 -17.28 68.77
N ILE A 277 -2.83 -18.47 68.53
CA ILE A 277 -3.38 -19.31 69.58
C ILE A 277 -2.30 -19.63 70.66
N LEU A 278 -1.12 -20.09 70.22
CA LEU A 278 0.02 -20.35 71.05
C LEU A 278 0.47 -19.13 71.86
N ARG A 279 0.39 -17.94 71.32
CA ARG A 279 0.78 -16.65 71.88
C ARG A 279 -0.22 -16.17 72.98
N VAL A 280 -1.54 -16.26 72.64
CA VAL A 280 -2.59 -15.63 73.45
C VAL A 280 -3.19 -16.54 74.49
N LYS A 281 -3.23 -17.85 74.26
CA LYS A 281 -3.83 -18.81 75.18
C LYS A 281 -2.99 -18.95 76.46
N LYS A 282 -3.54 -18.57 77.63
CA LYS A 282 -2.83 -18.54 78.92
C LYS A 282 -2.39 -19.93 79.46
N VAL A 283 -3.16 -20.98 79.16
CA VAL A 283 -2.83 -22.35 79.50
C VAL A 283 -2.93 -23.20 78.24
N VAL A 284 -1.80 -23.74 77.79
CA VAL A 284 -1.70 -24.66 76.66
C VAL A 284 -1.15 -25.97 77.22
N THR A 285 -1.87 -27.04 76.97
CA THR A 285 -1.38 -28.38 77.33
C THR A 285 -0.23 -28.80 76.45
N GLU A 286 0.62 -29.72 76.87
CA GLU A 286 1.75 -30.22 76.10
C GLU A 286 1.27 -30.91 74.78
N ALA A 287 0.10 -31.58 74.84
CA ALA A 287 -0.51 -32.18 73.65
C ALA A 287 -0.95 -31.12 72.64
N GLU A 288 -1.67 -30.07 73.06
CA GLU A 288 -2.09 -28.94 72.18
C GLU A 288 -0.88 -28.19 71.63
N ARG A 289 0.18 -27.98 72.47
CA ARG A 289 1.40 -27.33 71.97
C ARG A 289 2.06 -28.10 70.83
N ARG A 290 2.17 -29.44 70.98
CA ARG A 290 2.70 -30.30 69.88
C ARG A 290 1.82 -30.31 68.71
N GLU A 291 0.51 -30.36 68.83
CA GLU A 291 -0.45 -30.32 67.72
C GLU A 291 -0.35 -29.00 66.95
N TYR A 292 -0.42 -27.86 67.66
CA TYR A 292 -0.37 -26.53 66.95
C TYR A 292 1.00 -26.27 66.35
N ALA A 293 2.09 -26.60 67.05
CA ALA A 293 3.44 -26.52 66.49
C ALA A 293 3.60 -27.45 65.24
N GLY A 294 3.01 -28.65 65.31
CA GLY A 294 2.98 -29.60 64.18
C GLY A 294 2.31 -29.03 62.96
N VAL A 295 1.14 -28.39 63.11
CA VAL A 295 0.46 -27.75 61.98
C VAL A 295 1.30 -26.63 61.37
N ILE A 296 1.93 -25.79 62.24
CA ILE A 296 2.80 -24.70 61.75
C ILE A 296 3.97 -25.26 60.94
N VAL A 297 4.62 -26.33 61.40
CA VAL A 297 5.74 -26.98 60.73
C VAL A 297 5.29 -27.57 59.37
N GLU A 298 4.16 -28.29 59.36
CA GLU A 298 3.65 -28.91 58.11
C GLU A 298 3.25 -27.85 57.07
N GLU A 299 2.55 -26.78 57.46
CA GLU A 299 2.20 -25.72 56.51
C GLU A 299 3.44 -24.94 56.03
N THR A 300 4.48 -24.79 56.88
CA THR A 300 5.77 -24.19 56.46
C THR A 300 6.50 -25.07 55.46
N LYS A 301 6.55 -26.38 55.67
CA LYS A 301 7.13 -27.35 54.72
C LYS A 301 6.39 -27.29 53.36
N ARG A 302 5.05 -27.19 53.42
CA ARG A 302 4.21 -27.08 52.26
C ARG A 302 4.49 -25.79 51.49
N LEU A 303 4.59 -24.62 52.15
CA LEU A 303 4.95 -23.34 51.54
C LEU A 303 6.33 -23.42 50.87
N ARG A 304 7.32 -24.04 51.53
CA ARG A 304 8.66 -24.25 50.96
C ARG A 304 8.62 -25.10 49.68
N SER A 305 7.85 -26.20 49.66
CA SER A 305 7.68 -27.06 48.51
C SER A 305 6.96 -26.32 47.34
N LEU A 306 5.91 -25.55 47.68
CA LEU A 306 5.21 -24.71 46.68
C LEU A 306 6.15 -23.68 46.04
N SER A 307 6.93 -22.96 46.86
CA SER A 307 7.91 -21.97 46.37
C SER A 307 8.99 -22.60 45.51
N GLY A 308 9.51 -23.80 45.91
CA GLY A 308 10.51 -24.53 45.14
C GLY A 308 9.99 -24.92 43.77
N LYS A 309 8.80 -25.55 43.67
CA LYS A 309 8.19 -25.94 42.43
C LYS A 309 7.82 -24.73 41.53
N LEU A 310 7.43 -23.61 42.13
CA LEU A 310 7.17 -22.37 41.39
C LEU A 310 8.45 -21.83 40.79
N MET A 311 9.55 -21.78 41.54
CA MET A 311 10.85 -21.35 41.03
C MET A 311 11.34 -22.25 39.93
N GLU A 312 11.20 -23.58 40.06
CA GLU A 312 11.52 -24.54 39.03
C GLU A 312 10.73 -24.27 37.74
N LEU A 313 9.41 -24.08 37.84
CA LEU A 313 8.54 -23.76 36.67
C LEU A 313 8.95 -22.45 35.97
N ILE A 314 9.28 -21.40 36.72
CA ILE A 314 9.69 -20.10 36.18
C ILE A 314 11.09 -20.21 35.57
N THR A 315 12.01 -20.92 36.18
CA THR A 315 13.40 -21.05 35.75
C THR A 315 13.48 -21.89 34.44
N VAL A 316 12.75 -23.00 34.43
CA VAL A 316 12.73 -23.92 33.27
C VAL A 316 12.37 -23.18 31.99
N GLY A 317 11.39 -22.27 32.00
CA GLY A 317 11.00 -21.48 30.79
C GLY A 317 12.08 -20.54 30.26
N ASN A 318 13.10 -20.20 31.05
CA ASN A 318 14.17 -19.26 30.72
C ASN A 318 15.57 -19.88 30.70
N THR A 319 15.69 -21.20 30.92
CA THR A 319 16.97 -21.88 31.01
C THR A 319 17.47 -22.30 29.60
N GLN A 320 18.73 -22.10 29.35
CA GLN A 320 19.41 -22.71 28.22
C GLN A 320 19.65 -24.20 28.54
N LEU A 321 19.02 -25.11 27.76
CA LEU A 321 19.10 -26.55 27.97
C LEU A 321 20.50 -27.06 27.70
N ASP A 322 21.01 -27.91 28.58
CA ASP A 322 22.25 -28.70 28.39
C ASP A 322 21.92 -30.10 27.88
N PHE A 323 21.69 -30.21 26.57
CA PHE A 323 21.36 -31.46 25.94
C PHE A 323 22.55 -32.41 25.90
N GLN A 324 22.42 -33.58 26.54
CA GLN A 324 23.40 -34.65 26.58
C GLN A 324 22.77 -35.94 26.01
N ARG A 325 23.59 -36.79 25.41
CA ARG A 325 23.20 -38.18 25.07
C ARG A 325 23.36 -39.04 26.32
N ILE A 326 22.28 -39.65 26.78
CA ILE A 326 22.24 -40.40 28.03
C ILE A 326 21.47 -41.68 27.80
N SER A 327 22.00 -42.79 28.35
CA SER A 327 21.31 -44.07 28.38
C SER A 327 19.99 -43.96 29.12
N LEU A 328 18.87 -44.28 28.47
CA LEU A 328 17.56 -44.26 29.05
C LEU A 328 17.42 -45.19 30.27
N PRO A 329 17.92 -46.42 30.23
CA PRO A 329 17.98 -47.31 31.41
C PRO A 329 18.69 -46.69 32.63
N ASP A 330 19.84 -46.04 32.42
CA ASP A 330 20.61 -45.44 33.50
C ASP A 330 19.85 -44.27 34.12
N LEU A 331 19.23 -43.45 33.32
CA LEU A 331 18.42 -42.31 33.75
C LEU A 331 17.18 -42.75 34.55
N VAL A 332 16.46 -43.79 34.08
CA VAL A 332 15.32 -44.37 34.77
C VAL A 332 15.78 -45.01 36.09
N ARG A 333 16.95 -45.67 36.12
CA ARG A 333 17.53 -46.26 37.37
C ARG A 333 17.86 -45.17 38.40
N GLU A 334 18.41 -44.04 38.01
CA GLU A 334 18.64 -42.90 38.95
C GLU A 334 17.34 -42.38 39.57
N VAL A 335 16.28 -42.29 38.73
CA VAL A 335 14.93 -41.89 39.20
C VAL A 335 14.35 -42.96 40.15
N GLU A 336 14.47 -44.24 39.79
CA GLU A 336 14.02 -45.36 40.64
C GLU A 336 14.68 -45.28 42.03
N ILE A 337 15.99 -45.11 42.11
CA ILE A 337 16.73 -44.96 43.36
C ILE A 337 16.17 -43.77 44.19
N SER A 338 15.90 -42.68 43.56
CA SER A 338 15.33 -41.46 44.20
C SER A 338 13.93 -41.68 44.70
N LEU A 339 13.15 -42.59 44.14
CA LEU A 339 11.76 -42.88 44.48
C LEU A 339 11.64 -43.95 45.60
N GLN A 340 12.69 -44.78 45.85
CA GLN A 340 12.67 -45.89 46.82
C GLN A 340 12.16 -45.50 48.20
N PRO A 341 12.57 -44.34 48.84
CA PRO A 341 12.06 -43.99 50.16
C PRO A 341 10.54 -43.71 50.12
N SER A 342 10.03 -43.10 49.05
CA SER A 342 8.62 -42.77 48.90
C SER A 342 7.75 -44.00 48.61
N LEU A 343 8.28 -44.95 47.82
CA LEU A 343 7.66 -46.25 47.56
C LEU A 343 7.53 -47.10 48.80
N ALA A 344 8.62 -47.20 49.56
CA ALA A 344 8.61 -47.93 50.81
C ALA A 344 7.62 -47.36 51.85
N LEU A 345 7.55 -46.01 52.00
CA LEU A 345 6.61 -45.34 52.90
C LEU A 345 5.15 -45.58 52.52
N ARG A 346 4.89 -45.80 51.22
CA ARG A 346 3.53 -46.02 50.66
C ARG A 346 3.20 -47.50 50.42
N GLU A 347 4.11 -48.38 50.69
CA GLU A 347 3.98 -49.83 50.46
C GLU A 347 3.67 -50.13 48.96
N MET A 348 4.35 -49.43 48.04
CA MET A 348 4.15 -49.54 46.59
C MET A 348 5.35 -50.14 45.88
N ASN A 349 5.10 -50.68 44.69
CA ASN A 349 6.16 -51.23 43.82
C ASN A 349 6.37 -50.32 42.62
N LEU A 350 7.60 -50.35 42.10
CA LEU A 350 7.95 -49.73 40.81
C LEU A 350 8.48 -50.84 39.87
N ARG A 351 8.00 -50.84 38.62
CA ARG A 351 8.44 -51.71 37.58
C ARG A 351 8.97 -50.88 36.42
N CYS A 352 10.21 -51.13 36.03
CA CYS A 352 10.87 -50.45 34.91
C CYS A 352 11.19 -51.43 33.82
N VAL A 353 10.67 -51.22 32.60
CA VAL A 353 10.96 -51.97 31.41
C VAL A 353 11.18 -50.96 30.29
N VAL A 354 12.45 -50.64 30.04
CA VAL A 354 12.80 -49.64 29.02
C VAL A 354 13.87 -50.23 28.08
N PRO A 355 13.85 -49.87 26.78
CA PRO A 355 14.85 -50.34 25.84
C PRO A 355 16.20 -49.72 26.12
N ASP A 356 17.27 -50.44 25.72
CA ASP A 356 18.65 -49.96 25.81
C ASP A 356 18.96 -49.03 24.65
N VAL A 357 18.57 -47.78 24.82
CA VAL A 357 18.71 -46.68 23.83
C VAL A 357 19.23 -45.42 24.49
N GLU A 358 19.93 -44.58 23.73
CA GLU A 358 20.32 -43.26 24.17
C GLU A 358 19.26 -42.25 23.80
N VAL A 359 18.99 -41.28 24.70
CA VAL A 359 18.11 -40.15 24.49
C VAL A 359 18.88 -38.86 24.62
N ARG A 360 18.53 -37.86 23.79
CA ARG A 360 19.14 -36.54 23.85
C ARG A 360 18.28 -35.62 24.71
N VAL A 361 18.64 -35.43 25.96
CA VAL A 361 17.89 -34.67 26.94
C VAL A 361 18.81 -33.87 27.88
N ASP A 362 18.26 -32.85 28.54
CA ASP A 362 18.88 -32.26 29.71
C ASP A 362 18.61 -33.20 30.90
N LYS A 363 19.68 -33.73 31.49
CA LYS A 363 19.64 -34.81 32.47
C LYS A 363 18.79 -34.45 33.71
N GLU A 364 19.05 -33.29 34.29
CA GLU A 364 18.40 -32.90 35.53
C GLU A 364 16.92 -32.56 35.36
N LEU A 365 16.60 -31.87 34.27
CA LEU A 365 15.20 -31.53 33.94
C LEU A 365 14.40 -32.79 33.57
N PHE A 366 14.97 -33.69 32.83
CA PHE A 366 14.28 -34.93 32.44
C PHE A 366 14.09 -35.87 33.64
N LYS A 367 15.03 -35.91 34.56
CA LYS A 367 14.87 -36.61 35.85
C LYS A 367 13.74 -35.99 36.66
N SER A 368 13.67 -34.63 36.72
CA SER A 368 12.58 -33.93 37.42
C SER A 368 11.23 -34.27 36.78
N LEU A 369 11.14 -34.35 35.44
CA LEU A 369 9.92 -34.76 34.74
C LEU A 369 9.48 -36.17 35.16
N LEU A 370 10.38 -37.18 35.07
CA LEU A 370 10.06 -38.55 35.41
C LEU A 370 9.68 -38.70 36.89
N TYR A 371 10.40 -38.00 37.77
CA TYR A 371 10.09 -37.98 39.21
C TYR A 371 8.70 -37.39 39.48
N ASN A 372 8.33 -36.27 38.85
CA ASN A 372 7.02 -35.65 39.04
C ASN A 372 5.89 -36.54 38.49
N LEU A 373 6.08 -37.20 37.37
CA LEU A 373 5.09 -38.17 36.83
C LEU A 373 4.90 -39.35 37.76
N ALA A 374 6.00 -39.93 38.27
CA ALA A 374 5.93 -41.04 39.24
C ALA A 374 5.31 -40.64 40.55
N ASP A 375 5.66 -39.46 41.12
CA ASP A 375 5.05 -38.95 42.37
C ASP A 375 3.54 -38.74 42.19
N ASN A 376 3.09 -38.27 41.04
CA ASN A 376 1.66 -38.13 40.72
C ASN A 376 0.98 -39.51 40.63
N ALA A 377 1.61 -40.48 39.97
CA ALA A 377 1.13 -41.87 39.89
C ALA A 377 1.00 -42.51 41.28
N MET A 378 2.01 -42.36 42.13
CA MET A 378 1.97 -42.86 43.52
C MET A 378 0.89 -42.20 44.37
N LYS A 379 0.62 -40.89 44.19
CA LYS A 379 -0.43 -40.16 44.90
C LYS A 379 -1.84 -40.59 44.43
N ALA A 380 -2.00 -40.97 43.17
CA ALA A 380 -3.26 -41.49 42.65
C ALA A 380 -3.56 -42.92 43.04
N SER A 381 -2.53 -43.70 43.37
CA SER A 381 -2.60 -45.14 43.66
C SER A 381 -2.81 -45.46 45.12
N LYS A 382 -3.11 -46.73 45.44
CA LYS A 382 -3.26 -47.30 46.78
C LYS A 382 -2.03 -48.15 47.14
N ALA A 383 -1.87 -48.42 48.43
CA ALA A 383 -0.85 -49.37 48.92
C ALA A 383 -1.00 -50.72 48.20
N GLY A 384 0.14 -51.38 47.88
CA GLY A 384 0.20 -52.65 47.16
C GLY A 384 0.12 -52.51 45.63
N GLN A 385 -0.24 -51.33 45.10
CA GLN A 385 -0.27 -51.09 43.64
C GLN A 385 1.14 -50.83 43.08
N THR A 386 1.29 -51.00 41.77
CA THR A 386 2.56 -50.85 41.02
C THR A 386 2.46 -49.60 40.11
N VAL A 387 3.50 -48.78 40.14
CA VAL A 387 3.76 -47.75 39.12
C VAL A 387 4.70 -48.37 38.07
N GLU A 388 4.47 -48.11 36.80
CA GLU A 388 5.28 -48.72 35.75
C GLU A 388 5.92 -47.65 34.84
N PHE A 389 7.21 -47.81 34.53
CA PHE A 389 7.89 -47.15 33.44
C PHE A 389 8.05 -48.16 32.31
N LEU A 390 7.34 -47.95 31.20
CA LEU A 390 7.35 -48.84 30.05
C LEU A 390 7.86 -48.08 28.85
N GLY A 391 9.01 -48.52 28.31
CA GLY A 391 9.57 -47.92 27.08
C GLY A 391 9.48 -48.87 25.90
N GLY A 392 9.30 -48.34 24.70
CA GLY A 392 9.27 -49.12 23.48
C GLY A 392 9.35 -48.24 22.23
N LEU A 393 9.62 -48.88 21.09
CA LEU A 393 9.54 -48.23 19.80
C LEU A 393 8.13 -48.38 19.24
N ALA A 394 7.50 -47.29 18.88
CA ALA A 394 6.22 -47.30 18.18
C ALA A 394 6.39 -47.82 16.74
N PRO A 395 5.32 -48.26 16.05
CA PRO A 395 5.40 -48.76 14.67
C PRO A 395 6.03 -47.82 13.64
N ASP A 396 6.02 -46.54 13.92
CA ASP A 396 6.62 -45.46 13.10
C ASP A 396 8.09 -45.16 13.45
N GLY A 397 8.70 -45.97 14.36
CA GLY A 397 10.09 -45.83 14.75
C GLY A 397 10.38 -44.83 15.88
N HIS A 398 9.38 -44.10 16.38
CA HIS A 398 9.55 -43.15 17.48
C HIS A 398 9.68 -43.89 18.82
N LEU A 399 10.58 -43.40 19.66
CA LEU A 399 10.68 -43.86 21.05
C LEU A 399 9.48 -43.30 21.86
N VAL A 400 8.79 -44.20 22.58
CA VAL A 400 7.70 -43.84 23.49
C VAL A 400 8.07 -44.36 24.89
N LEU A 401 8.07 -43.49 25.87
CA LEU A 401 8.16 -43.84 27.29
C LEU A 401 6.81 -43.57 27.96
N ILE A 402 6.26 -44.56 28.63
CA ILE A 402 4.95 -44.52 29.27
C ILE A 402 5.16 -44.59 30.79
N VAL A 403 4.57 -43.65 31.51
CA VAL A 403 4.43 -43.75 32.97
C VAL A 403 2.98 -44.12 33.27
N SER A 404 2.78 -45.31 33.84
CA SER A 404 1.46 -45.90 34.08
C SER A 404 1.21 -46.15 35.55
N ASP A 405 -0.05 -45.89 35.97
CA ASP A 405 -0.57 -46.23 37.29
C ASP A 405 -1.93 -46.95 37.17
N SER A 406 -2.28 -47.71 38.19
CA SER A 406 -3.58 -48.34 38.37
C SER A 406 -4.46 -47.63 39.39
N GLY A 407 -4.29 -46.30 39.54
CA GLY A 407 -4.93 -45.47 40.54
C GLY A 407 -6.39 -45.13 40.24
N MET A 408 -6.83 -43.99 40.77
CA MET A 408 -8.22 -43.56 40.68
C MET A 408 -8.63 -43.10 39.26
N GLY A 409 -7.68 -42.81 38.36
CA GLY A 409 -7.92 -42.28 37.04
C GLY A 409 -8.46 -40.86 37.04
N ILE A 410 -8.62 -40.31 35.81
CA ILE A 410 -9.01 -38.93 35.56
C ILE A 410 -10.22 -38.91 34.63
N PRO A 411 -11.29 -38.18 34.93
CA PRO A 411 -12.41 -38.02 34.01
C PRO A 411 -11.96 -37.35 32.71
N GLN A 412 -12.43 -37.82 31.55
CA GLN A 412 -12.01 -37.33 30.21
C GLN A 412 -12.12 -35.81 30.06
N LYS A 413 -13.20 -35.21 30.60
CA LYS A 413 -13.45 -33.76 30.55
C LYS A 413 -12.44 -32.92 31.33
N GLU A 414 -11.66 -33.53 32.24
CA GLU A 414 -10.72 -32.85 33.09
C GLU A 414 -9.26 -32.98 32.61
N ILE A 415 -8.97 -33.88 31.64
CA ILE A 415 -7.62 -34.12 31.11
C ILE A 415 -6.98 -32.82 30.58
N ALA A 416 -7.71 -32.01 29.83
CA ALA A 416 -7.21 -30.73 29.32
C ALA A 416 -6.95 -29.68 30.42
N LYS A 417 -7.55 -29.83 31.61
CA LYS A 417 -7.40 -28.87 32.72
C LYS A 417 -6.29 -29.22 33.67
N ILE A 418 -6.04 -30.53 33.88
CA ILE A 418 -5.03 -30.97 34.88
C ILE A 418 -3.61 -30.58 34.52
N VAL A 419 -3.33 -30.24 33.28
CA VAL A 419 -2.04 -29.74 32.84
C VAL A 419 -1.85 -28.23 33.11
N GLN A 420 -2.91 -27.55 33.56
CA GLN A 420 -2.82 -26.13 33.90
C GLN A 420 -2.24 -25.97 35.34
N PRO A 421 -1.39 -24.96 35.57
CA PRO A 421 -0.83 -24.67 36.86
C PRO A 421 -1.93 -24.48 37.94
N PHE A 422 -1.73 -25.05 39.14
CA PHE A 422 -2.63 -24.99 40.30
C PHE A 422 -3.96 -25.74 40.15
N TYR A 423 -4.17 -26.45 39.01
CA TYR A 423 -5.38 -27.23 38.85
C TYR A 423 -5.28 -28.55 39.63
N MET A 424 -6.35 -28.90 40.36
CA MET A 424 -6.45 -30.12 41.15
C MET A 424 -7.88 -30.68 41.07
N LEU A 425 -8.01 -31.98 40.76
CA LEU A 425 -9.29 -32.70 40.69
C LEU A 425 -10.05 -32.70 42.00
N ASP A 426 -9.32 -32.98 43.14
CA ASP A 426 -9.82 -32.96 44.47
C ASP A 426 -8.87 -32.14 45.38
N LYS A 427 -9.29 -30.89 45.64
CA LYS A 427 -8.47 -29.94 46.44
C LYS A 427 -8.20 -30.44 47.87
N VAL A 428 -9.13 -31.18 48.49
CA VAL A 428 -8.97 -31.61 49.89
C VAL A 428 -7.99 -32.78 49.97
N ARG A 429 -8.14 -33.77 49.11
CA ARG A 429 -7.25 -34.95 49.06
C ARG A 429 -5.86 -34.58 48.60
N SER A 430 -5.77 -33.79 47.54
CA SER A 430 -4.46 -33.34 46.99
C SER A 430 -3.68 -32.51 48.02
N ARG A 431 -4.35 -31.65 48.79
CA ARG A 431 -3.73 -30.87 49.84
C ARG A 431 -3.16 -31.74 50.98
N LYS A 432 -3.86 -32.79 51.41
CA LYS A 432 -3.36 -33.75 52.42
C LYS A 432 -2.16 -34.55 51.86
N ALA A 433 -2.10 -34.78 50.53
CA ALA A 433 -0.97 -35.45 49.90
C ALA A 433 0.19 -34.52 49.51
N GLY A 434 0.16 -33.24 49.93
CA GLY A 434 1.23 -32.25 49.66
C GLY A 434 1.29 -31.78 48.18
N GLY A 435 0.23 -31.94 47.41
CA GLY A 435 0.16 -31.48 46.01
C GLY A 435 -0.20 -30.00 45.91
N ALA A 436 0.52 -29.26 45.10
CA ALA A 436 0.25 -27.84 44.80
C ALA A 436 -0.36 -27.62 43.40
N GLY A 437 -0.60 -28.69 42.63
CA GLY A 437 -1.10 -28.60 41.26
C GLY A 437 -0.09 -28.01 40.25
N LEU A 438 1.20 -28.04 40.58
CA LEU A 438 2.27 -27.52 39.72
C LEU A 438 3.07 -28.64 38.98
N GLY A 439 3.04 -29.89 39.55
CA GLY A 439 3.90 -30.94 39.03
C GLY A 439 3.64 -31.33 37.55
N LEU A 440 2.37 -31.47 37.16
CA LEU A 440 2.03 -31.83 35.78
C LEU A 440 2.24 -30.69 34.82
N ALA A 441 1.99 -29.44 35.26
CA ALA A 441 2.32 -28.25 34.49
C ALA A 441 3.84 -28.15 34.19
N LEU A 442 4.66 -28.46 35.22
CA LEU A 442 6.12 -28.54 35.05
C LEU A 442 6.52 -29.65 34.08
N CYS A 443 5.89 -30.83 34.15
CA CYS A 443 6.13 -31.92 33.23
C CYS A 443 5.84 -31.53 31.76
N VAL A 444 4.73 -30.84 31.54
CA VAL A 444 4.37 -30.34 30.17
C VAL A 444 5.40 -29.35 29.69
N GLU A 445 5.86 -28.42 30.52
CA GLU A 445 6.84 -27.41 30.12
C GLU A 445 8.22 -28.03 29.82
N ILE A 446 8.68 -28.97 30.67
CA ILE A 446 9.92 -29.72 30.40
C ILE A 446 9.81 -30.50 29.10
N ALA A 447 8.71 -31.25 28.89
CA ALA A 447 8.50 -32.01 27.64
C ALA A 447 8.51 -31.11 26.43
N ARG A 448 7.82 -29.96 26.47
CA ARG A 448 7.80 -28.94 25.39
C ARG A 448 9.19 -28.45 25.05
N LEU A 449 10.01 -28.13 26.04
CA LEU A 449 11.38 -27.65 25.83
C LEU A 449 12.30 -28.71 25.23
N HIS A 450 12.05 -30.00 25.51
CA HIS A 450 12.78 -31.13 24.92
C HIS A 450 12.28 -31.56 23.55
N GLY A 451 11.19 -30.94 23.01
CA GLY A 451 10.53 -31.39 21.78
C GLY A 451 9.83 -32.75 21.96
N ILE A 452 9.47 -33.11 23.19
CA ILE A 452 8.80 -34.37 23.52
C ILE A 452 7.31 -34.12 23.58
N ARG A 453 6.51 -34.93 22.90
CA ARG A 453 5.06 -34.87 22.96
C ARG A 453 4.55 -35.61 24.16
N LEU A 454 3.93 -34.90 25.12
CA LEU A 454 3.30 -35.49 26.30
C LEU A 454 1.79 -35.64 26.05
N THR A 455 1.28 -36.88 26.09
CA THR A 455 -0.16 -37.18 25.99
C THR A 455 -0.60 -38.00 27.21
N ILE A 456 -1.87 -37.80 27.62
CA ILE A 456 -2.42 -38.43 28.82
C ILE A 456 -3.68 -39.22 28.41
N GLU A 457 -3.66 -40.49 28.72
CA GLU A 457 -4.83 -41.38 28.62
C GLU A 457 -5.25 -41.83 29.99
N SER A 458 -6.51 -41.69 30.33
CA SER A 458 -7.00 -42.06 31.65
C SER A 458 -8.48 -42.41 31.64
N GLU A 459 -8.82 -43.39 32.40
CA GLU A 459 -10.21 -43.79 32.67
C GLU A 459 -10.47 -43.89 34.16
N LEU A 460 -11.57 -43.29 34.60
CA LEU A 460 -11.91 -43.23 36.01
C LEU A 460 -12.05 -44.65 36.61
N GLY A 461 -11.27 -44.93 37.68
CA GLY A 461 -11.22 -46.24 38.34
C GLY A 461 -10.29 -47.27 37.71
N LYS A 462 -9.66 -46.99 36.54
CA LYS A 462 -8.70 -47.89 35.86
C LYS A 462 -7.24 -47.42 35.96
N GLY A 463 -7.03 -46.13 36.17
CA GLY A 463 -5.69 -45.57 36.27
C GLY A 463 -5.38 -44.57 35.18
N THR A 464 -4.10 -44.15 35.07
CA THR A 464 -3.62 -43.15 34.15
C THR A 464 -2.34 -43.65 33.44
N GLN A 465 -2.23 -43.33 32.17
CA GLN A 465 -1.03 -43.53 31.35
C GLN A 465 -0.58 -42.20 30.78
N VAL A 466 0.64 -41.81 31.01
CA VAL A 466 1.27 -40.62 30.46
C VAL A 466 2.30 -41.05 29.45
N TYR A 467 2.10 -40.67 28.19
CA TYR A 467 2.96 -41.03 27.08
C TYR A 467 3.92 -39.85 26.80
N LEU A 468 5.21 -40.15 26.73
CA LEU A 468 6.27 -39.27 26.31
C LEU A 468 6.80 -39.77 24.98
N THR A 469 6.39 -39.14 23.87
CA THR A 469 6.81 -39.50 22.52
C THR A 469 7.94 -38.58 22.07
N PHE A 470 9.08 -39.16 21.71
CA PHE A 470 10.24 -38.43 21.24
C PHE A 470 10.11 -38.18 19.75
N ASP A 471 10.16 -36.91 19.30
CA ASP A 471 10.15 -36.54 17.89
C ASP A 471 11.57 -36.68 17.29
N GLY A 472 12.05 -37.90 17.07
CA GLY A 472 13.34 -38.22 16.47
C GLY A 472 13.56 -39.74 16.40
N GLU A 473 14.28 -40.21 15.41
CA GLU A 473 14.68 -41.60 15.36
C GLU A 473 15.56 -41.91 16.57
N ALA A 474 15.18 -42.91 17.38
CA ALA A 474 16.04 -43.44 18.41
C ALA A 474 17.20 -44.17 17.72
N GLU A 475 18.40 -43.63 17.82
CA GLU A 475 19.61 -44.34 17.41
C GLU A 475 19.85 -45.47 18.45
N ALA A 476 19.77 -46.72 17.98
CA ALA A 476 20.04 -47.93 18.78
C ALA A 476 21.53 -48.11 19.03
#